data_6f2d6b393e9434c2f934dd00e1b070a0
#
_entry.id   6f2d6b393e9434c2f934dd00e1b070a0
#
_cell.length_a   1.000
_cell.length_b   1.000
_cell.length_c   1.000
_cell.angle_alpha   90.00
_cell.angle_beta   90.00
_cell.angle_gamma   90.00
#
_symmetry.space_group_name_H-M   'P 1'
#
loop_
_entity.id
_entity.type
_entity.pdbx_description
1 polymer ?
#
loop_
_entity_poly.entity_id
_entity_poly.type
_entity_poly.pdbx_seq_one_letter_code
_entity_poly.pdbx_strand_id
1 'polypeptide(L)'
;IDKKGEYQDPQLDSISYSHLIRGLSTVGESIPWKVWRNGAEVVLNAKAVSQPTQDELVPTLGNSKGPDFILHGGLLFQELTMPYLEIFGENWENSAPARLVQIANNQADYQKLNKRRRVRLGAVLPVKGAQGFQQLGAIAILKVNNIEIKDLASLASALKNPLNGVHKIE
;
A
#
# COMPACT_ATOMS: atom_id res chain seq x y z
N ILE A 1 -18.92 15.76 -17.48
CA ILE A 1 -18.91 15.03 -16.19
C ILE A 1 -19.62 15.93 -15.19
N ASP A 2 -20.61 15.42 -14.51
CA ASP A 2 -21.37 16.13 -13.51
C ASP A 2 -20.65 16.19 -12.14
N LYS A 3 -21.31 16.79 -11.13
CA LYS A 3 -20.74 16.90 -9.76
C LYS A 3 -20.56 15.56 -9.03
N LYS A 4 -21.18 14.49 -9.52
CA LYS A 4 -21.05 13.13 -8.98
C LYS A 4 -19.97 12.32 -9.69
N GLY A 5 -19.34 12.87 -10.72
CA GLY A 5 -18.36 12.17 -11.54
C GLY A 5 -19.01 11.26 -12.59
N GLU A 6 -20.25 11.56 -13.01
CA GLU A 6 -20.95 10.83 -14.04
C GLU A 6 -20.96 11.59 -15.35
N TYR A 7 -21.05 10.89 -16.47
CA TYR A 7 -21.26 11.45 -17.78
C TYR A 7 -22.36 10.69 -18.55
N GLN A 8 -23.02 11.36 -19.45
CA GLN A 8 -24.02 10.75 -20.32
C GLN A 8 -23.35 10.03 -21.49
N ASP A 9 -23.44 8.72 -21.47
CA ASP A 9 -22.99 7.87 -22.57
C ASP A 9 -24.15 7.61 -23.52
N PRO A 10 -23.94 7.66 -24.86
CA PRO A 10 -25.03 7.48 -25.83
C PRO A 10 -25.67 6.08 -25.79
N GLN A 11 -24.98 5.08 -25.26
CA GLN A 11 -25.43 3.67 -25.24
C GLN A 11 -25.75 3.15 -23.82
N LEU A 12 -25.10 3.70 -22.81
CA LEU A 12 -25.11 3.16 -21.44
C LEU A 12 -25.75 4.12 -20.41
N ASP A 13 -26.36 5.22 -20.86
CA ASP A 13 -26.94 6.26 -20.01
C ASP A 13 -25.90 6.95 -19.11
N SER A 14 -26.22 7.23 -17.86
CA SER A 14 -25.33 7.88 -16.90
C SER A 14 -24.38 6.87 -16.30
N ILE A 15 -23.09 7.01 -16.61
CA ILE A 15 -22.05 6.11 -16.10
C ILE A 15 -20.88 6.91 -15.52
N SER A 16 -20.14 6.28 -14.61
CA SER A 16 -18.97 6.89 -13.98
C SER A 16 -17.88 7.23 -15.00
N TYR A 17 -17.28 8.40 -14.88
CA TYR A 17 -16.14 8.82 -15.70
C TYR A 17 -14.96 7.85 -15.66
N SER A 18 -14.86 7.01 -14.63
CA SER A 18 -13.82 5.98 -14.53
C SER A 18 -13.89 4.97 -15.69
N HIS A 19 -15.06 4.80 -16.31
CA HIS A 19 -15.23 3.98 -17.50
C HIS A 19 -14.45 4.54 -18.71
N LEU A 20 -14.41 5.87 -18.89
CA LEU A 20 -13.63 6.51 -19.95
C LEU A 20 -12.14 6.18 -19.83
N ILE A 21 -11.64 6.07 -18.60
CA ILE A 21 -10.22 5.82 -18.34
C ILE A 21 -9.91 4.32 -18.41
N ARG A 22 -10.73 3.49 -17.77
CA ARG A 22 -10.45 2.05 -17.59
C ARG A 22 -11.04 1.17 -18.69
N GLY A 23 -12.17 1.58 -19.28
CA GLY A 23 -12.91 0.78 -20.25
C GLY A 23 -12.61 1.10 -21.71
N LEU A 24 -12.30 2.37 -22.02
CA LEU A 24 -12.16 2.84 -23.40
C LEU A 24 -10.73 3.22 -23.78
N SER A 25 -9.78 3.28 -22.83
CA SER A 25 -8.42 3.74 -23.11
C SER A 25 -7.41 2.60 -23.03
N THR A 26 -6.49 2.57 -23.98
CA THR A 26 -5.37 1.62 -24.01
C THR A 26 -4.13 2.25 -23.37
N VAL A 27 -3.32 1.44 -22.69
CA VAL A 27 -2.04 1.90 -22.11
C VAL A 27 -1.16 2.52 -23.21
N GLY A 28 -0.69 3.74 -22.97
CA GLY A 28 0.10 4.51 -23.91
C GLY A 28 -0.70 5.53 -24.73
N GLU A 29 -2.02 5.41 -24.75
CA GLU A 29 -2.91 6.36 -25.45
C GLU A 29 -2.95 7.72 -24.77
N SER A 30 -3.07 8.78 -25.58
CA SER A 30 -3.20 10.15 -25.10
C SER A 30 -4.68 10.54 -25.08
N ILE A 31 -5.19 10.85 -23.90
CA ILE A 31 -6.59 11.18 -23.66
C ILE A 31 -6.70 12.69 -23.46
N PRO A 32 -7.44 13.39 -24.32
CA PRO A 32 -7.68 14.82 -24.14
C PRO A 32 -8.71 15.05 -23.03
N TRP A 33 -8.35 15.89 -22.05
CA TRP A 33 -9.21 16.30 -20.95
C TRP A 33 -9.49 17.79 -21.04
N LYS A 34 -10.75 18.16 -21.08
CA LYS A 34 -11.19 19.54 -20.87
C LYS A 34 -11.47 19.77 -19.39
N VAL A 35 -10.71 20.64 -18.78
CA VAL A 35 -10.84 20.94 -17.34
C VAL A 35 -11.07 22.44 -17.16
N TRP A 36 -11.86 22.79 -16.15
CA TRP A 36 -12.06 24.18 -15.75
C TRP A 36 -11.03 24.54 -14.67
N ARG A 37 -10.11 25.45 -14.96
CA ARG A 37 -9.04 25.87 -14.06
C ARG A 37 -8.88 27.38 -14.07
N ASN A 38 -8.91 27.99 -12.88
CA ASN A 38 -8.74 29.45 -12.72
C ASN A 38 -9.71 30.29 -13.57
N GLY A 39 -10.96 29.87 -13.68
CA GLY A 39 -11.99 30.59 -14.43
C GLY A 39 -11.94 30.43 -15.96
N ALA A 40 -11.14 29.51 -16.47
CA ALA A 40 -11.00 29.24 -17.91
C ALA A 40 -11.04 27.73 -18.21
N GLU A 41 -11.49 27.40 -19.43
CA GLU A 41 -11.38 26.04 -19.97
C GLU A 41 -9.94 25.80 -20.45
N VAL A 42 -9.34 24.70 -19.99
CA VAL A 42 -8.00 24.27 -20.39
C VAL A 42 -8.07 22.84 -20.91
N VAL A 43 -7.47 22.58 -22.06
CA VAL A 43 -7.31 21.23 -22.60
C VAL A 43 -5.97 20.66 -22.15
N LEU A 44 -6.01 19.50 -21.49
CA LEU A 44 -4.84 18.73 -21.05
C LEU A 44 -4.82 17.41 -21.79
N ASN A 45 -3.65 16.98 -22.24
CA ASN A 45 -3.45 15.63 -22.79
C ASN A 45 -2.80 14.76 -21.73
N ALA A 46 -3.57 13.82 -21.16
CA ALA A 46 -3.08 12.85 -20.20
C ALA A 46 -2.77 11.53 -20.90
N LYS A 47 -1.57 10.98 -20.67
CA LYS A 47 -1.21 9.67 -21.19
C LYS A 47 -1.74 8.59 -20.29
N ALA A 48 -2.48 7.61 -20.85
CA ALA A 48 -2.90 6.42 -20.09
C ALA A 48 -1.67 5.58 -19.75
N VAL A 49 -1.41 5.39 -18.47
CA VAL A 49 -0.30 4.56 -17.98
C VAL A 49 -0.84 3.44 -17.10
N SER A 50 -0.23 2.26 -17.20
CA SER A 50 -0.46 1.22 -16.22
C SER A 50 0.32 1.55 -14.96
N GLN A 51 -0.33 1.49 -13.81
CA GLN A 51 0.39 1.58 -12.55
C GLN A 51 0.90 0.18 -12.20
N PRO A 52 2.21 -0.05 -12.20
CA PRO A 52 2.75 -1.34 -11.79
C PRO A 52 2.40 -1.61 -10.32
N THR A 53 1.92 -2.82 -10.02
CA THR A 53 1.61 -3.25 -8.63
C THR A 53 2.83 -3.18 -7.72
N GLN A 54 4.02 -3.26 -8.29
CA GLN A 54 5.27 -3.08 -7.54
C GLN A 54 5.49 -1.66 -7.02
N ASP A 55 4.78 -0.66 -7.56
CA ASP A 55 4.85 0.74 -7.09
C ASP A 55 3.76 1.07 -6.07
N GLU A 56 2.85 0.13 -5.79
CA GLU A 56 1.84 0.30 -4.74
C GLU A 56 2.48 0.13 -3.36
N LEU A 57 2.13 1.01 -2.42
CA LEU A 57 2.59 0.92 -1.03
C LEU A 57 2.02 -0.32 -0.32
N VAL A 58 0.77 -0.65 -0.61
CA VAL A 58 0.03 -1.82 -0.14
C VAL A 58 -0.49 -2.56 -1.36
N PRO A 59 0.31 -3.48 -1.94
CA PRO A 59 -0.04 -4.11 -3.20
C PRO A 59 -1.18 -5.10 -3.05
N THR A 60 -1.97 -5.20 -4.11
CA THR A 60 -2.84 -6.33 -4.36
C THR A 60 -1.98 -7.42 -4.99
N LEU A 61 -1.56 -8.39 -4.18
CA LEU A 61 -0.80 -9.52 -4.73
C LEU A 61 -1.75 -10.39 -5.57
N GLY A 62 -1.66 -10.25 -6.89
CA GLY A 62 -2.13 -11.30 -7.77
C GLY A 62 -0.93 -12.16 -8.07
N ASN A 63 -0.80 -13.38 -7.51
CA ASN A 63 0.02 -14.40 -8.14
C ASN A 63 0.38 -15.58 -7.25
N SER A 64 0.77 -16.64 -7.88
CA SER A 64 1.28 -17.91 -7.42
C SER A 64 2.51 -17.88 -6.48
N LYS A 65 3.12 -16.72 -6.24
CA LYS A 65 4.24 -16.54 -5.31
C LYS A 65 3.74 -15.98 -3.99
N GLY A 66 3.98 -16.71 -2.90
CA GLY A 66 3.68 -16.21 -1.55
C GLY A 66 4.42 -14.92 -1.21
N PRO A 67 3.98 -14.17 -0.18
CA PRO A 67 4.62 -12.93 0.23
C PRO A 67 6.05 -13.19 0.71
N ASP A 68 6.97 -12.29 0.36
CA ASP A 68 8.33 -12.30 0.89
C ASP A 68 8.28 -12.02 2.41
N PHE A 69 9.21 -12.62 3.16
CA PHE A 69 9.26 -12.47 4.60
C PHE A 69 10.71 -12.47 5.14
N ILE A 70 10.86 -11.93 6.33
CA ILE A 70 12.08 -12.03 7.13
C ILE A 70 11.72 -12.65 8.47
N LEU A 71 12.44 -13.70 8.85
CA LEU A 71 12.38 -14.29 10.17
C LEU A 71 13.66 -13.97 10.94
N HIS A 72 13.54 -13.21 12.03
CA HIS A 72 14.66 -12.80 12.84
C HIS A 72 14.31 -12.85 14.34
N GLY A 73 15.09 -13.60 15.13
CA GLY A 73 14.85 -13.72 16.57
C GLY A 73 13.47 -14.24 16.98
N GLY A 74 12.80 -15.00 16.10
CA GLY A 74 11.42 -15.45 16.30
C GLY A 74 10.35 -14.48 15.85
N LEU A 75 10.73 -13.30 15.36
CA LEU A 75 9.81 -12.31 14.79
C LEU A 75 9.68 -12.52 13.29
N LEU A 76 8.45 -12.69 12.80
CA LEU A 76 8.13 -12.80 11.38
C LEU A 76 7.70 -11.46 10.84
N PHE A 77 8.48 -10.91 9.93
CA PHE A 77 8.18 -9.65 9.25
C PHE A 77 7.76 -9.91 7.81
N GLN A 78 6.73 -9.20 7.36
CA GLN A 78 6.20 -9.29 6.00
C GLN A 78 5.80 -7.90 5.52
N GLU A 79 5.66 -7.72 4.22
CA GLU A 79 5.04 -6.52 3.67
C GLU A 79 3.53 -6.53 3.94
N LEU A 80 2.98 -5.34 4.17
CA LEU A 80 1.54 -5.12 4.25
C LEU A 80 0.98 -5.21 2.83
N THR A 81 -0.05 -6.03 2.64
CA THR A 81 -0.71 -6.27 1.36
C THR A 81 -2.23 -6.20 1.50
N MET A 82 -2.94 -5.93 0.42
CA MET A 82 -4.41 -5.93 0.45
C MET A 82 -4.99 -7.28 0.88
N PRO A 83 -4.55 -8.44 0.35
CA PRO A 83 -5.04 -9.74 0.83
C PRO A 83 -4.85 -9.97 2.33
N TYR A 84 -3.82 -9.37 2.93
CA TYR A 84 -3.67 -9.45 4.39
C TYR A 84 -4.74 -8.62 5.12
N LEU A 85 -5.10 -7.45 4.61
CA LEU A 85 -6.17 -6.65 5.22
C LEU A 85 -7.53 -7.33 5.06
N GLU A 86 -7.77 -7.99 3.94
CA GLU A 86 -9.00 -8.74 3.66
C GLU A 86 -9.22 -9.93 4.61
N ILE A 87 -8.18 -10.42 5.31
CA ILE A 87 -8.33 -11.45 6.37
C ILE A 87 -9.23 -10.95 7.51
N PHE A 88 -9.29 -9.63 7.73
CA PHE A 88 -10.16 -9.03 8.75
C PHE A 88 -11.63 -8.92 8.31
N GLY A 89 -11.98 -9.48 7.14
CA GLY A 89 -13.33 -9.53 6.57
C GLY A 89 -13.58 -8.46 5.50
N GLU A 90 -14.76 -8.53 4.89
CA GLU A 90 -15.17 -7.58 3.83
C GLU A 90 -15.11 -6.11 4.29
N ASN A 91 -15.42 -5.87 5.57
CA ASN A 91 -15.34 -4.55 6.21
C ASN A 91 -14.03 -4.37 6.98
N TRP A 92 -12.91 -4.82 6.42
CA TRP A 92 -11.58 -4.75 7.08
C TRP A 92 -11.23 -3.34 7.56
N GLU A 93 -11.72 -2.29 6.93
CA GLU A 93 -11.50 -0.90 7.35
C GLU A 93 -11.98 -0.61 8.78
N ASN A 94 -13.00 -1.34 9.24
CA ASN A 94 -13.52 -1.23 10.60
C ASN A 94 -12.97 -2.27 11.57
N SER A 95 -12.39 -3.36 11.06
CA SER A 95 -12.00 -4.54 11.85
C SER A 95 -10.48 -4.68 12.00
N ALA A 96 -9.71 -4.23 11.01
CA ALA A 96 -8.26 -4.28 11.04
C ALA A 96 -7.67 -3.21 12.00
N PRO A 97 -6.44 -3.39 12.49
CA PRO A 97 -5.78 -2.39 13.31
C PRO A 97 -5.75 -1.02 12.63
N ALA A 98 -6.21 0.00 13.34
CA ALA A 98 -6.42 1.36 12.80
C ALA A 98 -5.18 1.93 12.08
N ARG A 99 -3.98 1.59 12.53
CA ARG A 99 -2.74 2.04 11.89
C ARG A 99 -2.54 1.42 10.50
N LEU A 100 -2.91 0.16 10.31
CA LEU A 100 -2.82 -0.51 9.01
C LEU A 100 -3.88 0.06 8.04
N VAL A 101 -5.09 0.30 8.54
CA VAL A 101 -6.16 0.97 7.77
C VAL A 101 -5.71 2.36 7.33
N GLN A 102 -5.14 3.15 8.24
CA GLN A 102 -4.62 4.48 7.92
C GLN A 102 -3.56 4.44 6.81
N ILE A 103 -2.65 3.45 6.85
CA ILE A 103 -1.63 3.29 5.82
C ILE A 103 -2.27 2.94 4.47
N ALA A 104 -3.22 2.03 4.44
CA ALA A 104 -3.89 1.59 3.22
C ALA A 104 -4.71 2.73 2.58
N ASN A 105 -5.41 3.53 3.38
CA ASN A 105 -6.26 4.61 2.88
C ASN A 105 -5.47 5.87 2.47
N ASN A 106 -4.24 6.06 2.97
CA ASN A 106 -3.41 7.23 2.67
C ASN A 106 -2.14 6.88 1.88
N GLN A 107 -2.20 5.90 0.98
CA GLN A 107 -1.06 5.42 0.20
C GLN A 107 -0.30 6.54 -0.53
N ALA A 108 -1.01 7.49 -1.14
CA ALA A 108 -0.41 8.60 -1.88
C ALA A 108 0.50 9.49 -1.01
N ASP A 109 0.14 9.73 0.24
CA ASP A 109 0.94 10.55 1.15
C ASP A 109 2.19 9.80 1.62
N TYR A 110 2.08 8.51 1.84
CA TYR A 110 3.22 7.67 2.18
C TYR A 110 4.20 7.49 1.01
N GLN A 111 3.71 7.44 -0.22
CA GLN A 111 4.54 7.40 -1.43
C GLN A 111 5.36 8.68 -1.61
N LYS A 112 4.79 9.86 -1.36
CA LYS A 112 5.50 11.14 -1.37
C LYS A 112 6.70 11.17 -0.42
N LEU A 113 6.67 10.35 0.64
CA LEU A 113 7.75 10.22 1.62
C LEU A 113 8.81 9.16 1.22
N ASN A 114 8.88 8.76 -0.05
CA ASN A 114 9.82 7.74 -0.56
C ASN A 114 9.67 6.36 0.11
N LYS A 115 8.48 6.01 0.58
CA LYS A 115 8.20 4.72 1.21
C LYS A 115 7.70 3.76 0.16
N ARG A 116 8.50 2.74 -0.18
CA ARG A 116 8.20 1.78 -1.24
C ARG A 116 7.17 0.75 -0.84
N ARG A 117 7.26 0.28 0.41
CA ARG A 117 6.41 -0.76 1.00
C ARG A 117 6.21 -0.48 2.48
N ARG A 118 5.23 -1.10 3.07
CA ARG A 118 5.08 -1.12 4.52
C ARG A 118 5.37 -2.50 5.07
N VAL A 119 6.32 -2.55 5.99
CA VAL A 119 6.64 -3.77 6.72
C VAL A 119 5.77 -3.83 7.96
N ARG A 120 5.25 -5.01 8.25
CA ARG A 120 4.50 -5.33 9.46
C ARG A 120 5.13 -6.51 10.19
N LEU A 121 4.94 -6.56 11.50
CA LEU A 121 5.14 -7.77 12.28
C LEU A 121 3.92 -8.67 12.04
N GLY A 122 4.14 -9.83 11.45
CA GLY A 122 3.10 -10.80 11.13
C GLY A 122 2.78 -11.73 12.28
N ALA A 123 3.84 -12.26 12.90
CA ALA A 123 3.72 -13.19 14.01
C ALA A 123 4.98 -13.18 14.87
N VAL A 124 4.83 -13.65 16.10
CA VAL A 124 5.94 -13.95 17.00
C VAL A 124 5.94 -15.45 17.30
N LEU A 125 7.00 -16.13 16.90
CA LEU A 125 7.15 -17.57 17.09
C LEU A 125 7.52 -17.86 18.56
N PRO A 126 7.12 -19.03 19.09
CA PRO A 126 7.36 -19.41 20.49
C PRO A 126 8.81 -19.88 20.71
N VAL A 127 9.77 -19.01 20.43
CA VAL A 127 11.20 -19.26 20.67
C VAL A 127 11.63 -18.61 21.99
N LYS A 128 12.71 -19.13 22.60
CA LYS A 128 13.17 -18.71 23.94
C LYS A 128 13.40 -17.18 24.05
N GLY A 129 13.90 -16.54 23.00
CA GLY A 129 14.13 -15.08 22.98
C GLY A 129 12.90 -14.21 22.74
N ALA A 130 11.78 -14.81 22.35
CA ALA A 130 10.54 -14.09 22.02
C ALA A 130 9.40 -14.40 23.02
N GLN A 131 9.72 -15.00 24.18
CA GLN A 131 8.73 -15.27 25.22
C GLN A 131 8.14 -13.98 25.79
N GLY A 132 6.82 -13.95 25.96
CA GLY A 132 6.08 -12.77 26.43
C GLY A 132 5.62 -11.83 25.32
N PHE A 133 6.07 -12.03 24.08
CA PHE A 133 5.70 -11.18 22.93
C PHE A 133 4.74 -11.86 21.94
N GLN A 134 4.27 -13.08 22.21
CA GLN A 134 3.43 -13.88 21.29
C GLN A 134 2.09 -13.20 20.95
N GLN A 135 1.64 -12.27 21.79
CA GLN A 135 0.42 -11.50 21.57
C GLN A 135 0.61 -10.38 20.53
N LEU A 136 1.88 -10.05 20.20
CA LEU A 136 2.17 -9.00 19.23
C LEU A 136 1.97 -9.53 17.81
N GLY A 137 1.20 -8.82 17.05
CA GLY A 137 0.95 -9.09 15.64
C GLY A 137 0.23 -7.91 14.97
N ALA A 138 0.21 -7.91 13.66
CA ALA A 138 -0.44 -6.86 12.87
C ALA A 138 0.08 -5.44 13.17
N ILE A 139 1.35 -5.30 13.55
CA ILE A 139 1.99 -4.03 13.92
C ILE A 139 2.81 -3.52 12.74
N ALA A 140 2.56 -2.28 12.29
CA ALA A 140 3.40 -1.63 11.29
C ALA A 140 4.76 -1.25 11.88
N ILE A 141 5.85 -1.63 11.22
CA ILE A 141 7.20 -1.31 11.63
C ILE A 141 7.63 0.01 10.99
N LEU A 142 8.00 0.97 11.82
CA LEU A 142 8.40 2.31 11.39
C LEU A 142 9.91 2.46 11.35
N LYS A 143 10.58 2.01 12.42
CA LYS A 143 12.04 2.07 12.56
C LYS A 143 12.57 0.82 13.22
N VAL A 144 13.82 0.49 12.87
CA VAL A 144 14.62 -0.52 13.58
C VAL A 144 15.99 0.07 13.81
N ASN A 145 16.48 0.04 15.05
CA ASN A 145 17.78 0.59 15.44
C ASN A 145 17.96 2.06 15.00
N ASN A 146 16.93 2.88 15.14
CA ASN A 146 16.83 4.27 14.70
C ASN A 146 16.82 4.46 13.16
N ILE A 147 16.88 3.38 12.36
CA ILE A 147 16.82 3.41 10.89
C ILE A 147 15.36 3.31 10.46
N GLU A 148 14.93 4.23 9.61
CA GLU A 148 13.58 4.19 9.04
C GLU A 148 13.42 3.03 8.08
N ILE A 149 12.34 2.25 8.25
CA ILE A 149 12.05 1.07 7.43
C ILE A 149 11.13 1.46 6.27
N LYS A 150 11.63 1.22 5.05
CA LYS A 150 10.93 1.55 3.80
C LYS A 150 10.41 0.31 3.07
N ASP A 151 11.02 -0.84 3.32
CA ASP A 151 10.75 -2.14 2.70
C ASP A 151 11.47 -3.25 3.47
N LEU A 152 11.28 -4.51 3.06
CA LEU A 152 11.98 -5.65 3.68
C LEU A 152 13.51 -5.57 3.50
N ALA A 153 14.03 -4.99 2.41
CA ALA A 153 15.46 -4.87 2.20
C ALA A 153 16.11 -3.91 3.21
N SER A 154 15.45 -2.78 3.49
CA SER A 154 15.89 -1.83 4.53
C SER A 154 15.79 -2.44 5.93
N LEU A 155 14.76 -3.26 6.20
CA LEU A 155 14.65 -4.02 7.45
C LEU A 155 15.81 -5.01 7.59
N ALA A 156 16.10 -5.81 6.54
CA ALA A 156 17.22 -6.76 6.57
C ALA A 156 18.56 -6.07 6.87
N SER A 157 18.75 -4.88 6.30
CA SER A 157 19.96 -4.07 6.54
C SER A 157 20.01 -3.54 7.97
N ALA A 158 18.90 -3.05 8.51
CA ALA A 158 18.82 -2.53 9.87
C ALA A 158 19.06 -3.63 10.93
N LEU A 159 18.57 -4.85 10.68
CA LEU A 159 18.75 -5.99 11.57
C LEU A 159 20.19 -6.54 11.62
N LYS A 160 21.07 -6.13 10.70
CA LYS A 160 22.49 -6.50 10.76
C LYS A 160 23.29 -5.68 11.80
N ASN A 161 22.75 -4.56 12.25
CA ASN A 161 23.43 -3.60 13.11
C ASN A 161 22.65 -3.36 14.42
N PRO A 162 22.72 -4.30 15.38
CA PRO A 162 22.07 -4.12 16.68
C PRO A 162 22.69 -2.97 17.46
N LEU A 163 21.90 -2.28 18.28
CA LEU A 163 22.36 -1.25 19.20
C LEU A 163 22.75 -1.91 20.53
N ASN A 164 24.04 -1.91 20.86
CA ASN A 164 24.55 -2.54 22.09
C ASN A 164 24.08 -4.00 22.26
N GLY A 165 24.03 -4.78 21.17
CA GLY A 165 23.65 -6.19 21.19
C GLY A 165 22.16 -6.46 21.20
N VAL A 166 21.29 -5.43 21.15
CA VAL A 166 19.83 -5.56 21.12
C VAL A 166 19.23 -4.78 19.95
N HIS A 167 18.05 -5.21 19.48
CA HIS A 167 17.30 -4.48 18.48
C HIS A 167 16.21 -3.64 19.13
N LYS A 168 16.17 -2.35 18.78
CA LYS A 168 15.06 -1.46 19.09
C LYS A 168 14.12 -1.41 17.89
N ILE A 169 12.88 -1.86 18.07
CA ILE A 169 11.85 -1.90 17.04
C ILE A 169 10.74 -0.93 17.43
N GLU A 170 10.37 -0.03 16.50
CA GLU A 170 9.33 0.98 16.67
C GLU A 170 8.25 0.86 15.60
#